data_ac84f5f5da6db0417b75ab2eb9703cda
#
_entry.id   ac84f5f5da6db0417b75ab2eb9703cda
#
_cell.length_a   1.000
_cell.length_b   1.000
_cell.length_c   1.000
_cell.angle_alpha   90.00
_cell.angle_beta   90.00
_cell.angle_gamma   90.00
#
_symmetry.space_group_name_H-M   'P 1'
#
loop_
_entity.id
_entity.type
_entity.pdbx_description
1 polymer ?
#
loop_
_entity_poly.entity_id
_entity_poly.type
_entity_poly.pdbx_seq_one_letter_code
_entity_poly.pdbx_strand_id
1 'polypeptide(L)'
;MSVKLSPIVTVFEPYHGVFSTYLTDKSGPLLNYQIPHLHGQDLELILTVKNSRFIANLRHTVGRGEGDIHVHDMRKKYPDASHHCWAVVAEAPENSTFWGLSDAGEPSGTAGKPMLQVLSHCGIGEVSVVVCRYFGGTKLGTGGLVKAYGDAVKLVVERCPTLLKQPLSQLQLKCPYDLSGQLEYLCKKHGALINQRHFSDTLTLNITVPSLQLGALRADIGPLTAVQCRKAH
;
A
#
# COMPACT_ATOMS: atom_id res chain seq x y z
N MET A 1 7.69 5.09 32.62
CA MET A 1 6.72 5.00 31.53
C MET A 1 7.49 4.85 30.23
N SER A 2 7.46 3.66 29.64
CA SER A 2 8.23 3.32 28.44
C SER A 2 7.39 3.67 27.22
N VAL A 3 7.76 4.72 26.49
CA VAL A 3 7.11 5.08 25.22
C VAL A 3 7.53 4.02 24.19
N LYS A 4 6.61 3.14 23.81
CA LYS A 4 6.79 2.25 22.67
C LYS A 4 6.68 3.11 21.40
N LEU A 5 7.80 3.38 20.76
CA LEU A 5 7.84 4.00 19.44
C LEU A 5 7.40 2.96 18.38
N SER A 6 6.40 3.32 17.60
CA SER A 6 5.90 2.55 16.47
C SER A 6 6.93 2.45 15.34
N PRO A 7 6.98 1.36 14.57
CA PRO A 7 7.86 1.28 13.40
C PRO A 7 7.42 2.31 12.35
N ILE A 8 8.38 3.09 11.86
CA ILE A 8 8.18 4.00 10.72
C ILE A 8 8.21 3.15 9.45
N VAL A 9 7.13 3.18 8.67
CA VAL A 9 7.10 2.58 7.34
C VAL A 9 7.39 3.68 6.33
N THR A 10 8.49 3.53 5.59
CA THR A 10 8.88 4.44 4.52
C THR A 10 8.76 3.69 3.20
N VAL A 11 8.06 4.25 2.23
CA VAL A 11 7.97 3.74 0.87
C VAL A 11 9.00 4.48 0.02
N PHE A 12 9.85 3.75 -0.69
CA PHE A 12 10.79 4.31 -1.64
C PHE A 12 10.13 4.44 -3.01
N GLU A 13 10.01 5.65 -3.51
CA GLU A 13 9.61 5.93 -4.90
C GLU A 13 10.88 6.10 -5.76
N PRO A 14 11.20 5.15 -6.65
CA PRO A 14 12.46 5.15 -7.38
C PRO A 14 12.63 6.29 -8.38
N TYR A 15 11.56 7.05 -8.69
CA TYR A 15 11.59 8.07 -9.74
C TYR A 15 11.66 9.53 -9.26
N HIS A 16 11.45 9.84 -7.98
CA HIS A 16 11.47 11.23 -7.48
C HIS A 16 12.30 11.49 -6.24
N GLY A 17 12.98 10.48 -5.68
CA GLY A 17 13.83 10.67 -4.48
C GLY A 17 13.06 11.14 -3.24
N VAL A 18 11.74 11.05 -3.23
CA VAL A 18 10.88 11.49 -2.13
C VAL A 18 10.55 10.30 -1.25
N PHE A 19 10.86 10.41 0.04
CA PHE A 19 10.44 9.46 1.06
C PHE A 19 9.10 9.91 1.62
N SER A 20 8.05 9.16 1.39
CA SER A 20 6.79 9.33 2.11
C SER A 20 6.85 8.49 3.38
N THR A 21 6.79 9.15 4.53
CA THR A 21 6.93 8.53 5.85
C THR A 21 5.56 8.35 6.48
N TYR A 22 5.13 7.11 6.70
CA TYR A 22 3.88 6.80 7.40
C TYR A 22 4.18 6.22 8.78
N LEU A 23 3.55 6.80 9.81
CA LEU A 23 3.57 6.26 11.17
C LEU A 23 2.51 5.15 11.26
N THR A 24 2.94 3.89 11.40
CA THR A 24 2.03 2.80 11.74
C THR A 24 2.17 2.44 13.20
N ASP A 25 1.11 2.61 13.98
CA ASP A 25 0.99 2.03 15.30
C ASP A 25 0.32 0.65 15.16
N LYS A 26 1.07 -0.39 15.33
CA LYS A 26 0.80 -1.72 15.89
C LYS A 26 1.69 -2.81 15.27
N SER A 27 2.26 -3.62 16.13
CA SER A 27 3.04 -4.83 15.88
C SER A 27 2.21 -5.95 15.21
N GLY A 28 1.87 -5.76 13.93
CA GLY A 28 1.45 -6.83 13.03
C GLY A 28 2.67 -7.45 12.34
N PRO A 29 2.57 -8.65 11.74
CA PRO A 29 3.66 -9.24 10.98
C PRO A 29 4.11 -8.26 9.89
N LEU A 30 5.43 -8.15 9.74
CA LEU A 30 6.08 -7.33 8.70
C LEU A 30 5.83 -7.96 7.31
N LEU A 31 4.63 -7.80 6.77
CA LEU A 31 4.23 -8.37 5.49
C LEU A 31 4.56 -7.40 4.36
N ASN A 32 5.21 -7.93 3.32
CA ASN A 32 5.33 -7.25 2.05
C ASN A 32 4.04 -7.45 1.26
N TYR A 33 3.46 -6.39 0.73
CA TYR A 33 2.28 -6.45 -0.13
C TYR A 33 2.35 -5.39 -1.22
N GLN A 34 1.59 -5.59 -2.29
CA GLN A 34 1.51 -4.61 -3.36
C GLN A 34 0.60 -3.46 -2.97
N ILE A 35 0.94 -2.25 -3.40
CA ILE A 35 0.09 -1.05 -3.29
C ILE A 35 -0.07 -0.41 -4.67
N PRO A 36 -1.17 0.33 -4.93
CA PRO A 36 -1.33 1.09 -6.17
C PRO A 36 -0.21 2.12 -6.36
N HIS A 37 0.39 2.16 -7.57
CA HIS A 37 1.43 3.12 -7.95
C HIS A 37 0.88 4.07 -9.02
N LEU A 38 0.05 5.02 -8.60
CA LEU A 38 -0.74 5.90 -9.46
C LEU A 38 -0.29 7.36 -9.45
N HIS A 39 0.84 7.69 -8.80
CA HIS A 39 1.40 9.05 -8.73
C HIS A 39 0.38 10.12 -8.28
N GLY A 40 -0.48 9.78 -7.31
CA GLY A 40 -1.50 10.68 -6.79
C GLY A 40 -2.72 10.87 -7.71
N GLN A 41 -2.84 10.09 -8.78
CA GLN A 41 -4.00 10.07 -9.68
C GLN A 41 -4.89 8.87 -9.40
N ASP A 42 -6.12 8.90 -9.91
CA ASP A 42 -7.02 7.75 -9.91
C ASP A 42 -6.90 6.98 -11.21
N LEU A 43 -7.06 5.65 -11.15
CA LEU A 43 -7.25 4.83 -12.35
C LEU A 43 -8.74 4.60 -12.57
N GLU A 44 -9.25 5.01 -13.74
CA GLU A 44 -10.67 4.89 -14.08
C GLU A 44 -10.88 4.10 -15.36
N LEU A 45 -11.77 3.11 -15.30
CA LEU A 45 -12.14 2.28 -16.44
C LEU A 45 -13.66 2.06 -16.47
N ILE A 46 -14.20 1.81 -17.66
CA ILE A 46 -15.63 1.63 -17.89
C ILE A 46 -15.89 0.21 -18.38
N LEU A 47 -16.81 -0.48 -17.70
CA LEU A 47 -17.39 -1.73 -18.14
C LEU A 47 -18.84 -1.50 -18.55
N THR A 48 -19.26 -1.98 -19.71
CA THR A 48 -20.66 -1.92 -20.18
C THR A 48 -21.26 -3.32 -20.21
N VAL A 49 -22.41 -3.51 -19.54
CA VAL A 49 -23.14 -4.77 -19.48
C VAL A 49 -24.62 -4.49 -19.76
N LYS A 50 -25.18 -5.05 -20.85
CA LYS A 50 -26.58 -4.83 -21.28
C LYS A 50 -26.98 -3.35 -21.20
N ASN A 51 -26.20 -2.48 -21.81
CA ASN A 51 -26.32 -1.02 -21.83
C ASN A 51 -26.14 -0.30 -20.47
N SER A 52 -26.07 -1.01 -19.33
CA SER A 52 -25.67 -0.40 -18.07
C SER A 52 -24.18 -0.12 -18.09
N ARG A 53 -23.76 1.08 -17.66
CA ARG A 53 -22.34 1.46 -17.54
C ARG A 53 -21.91 1.38 -16.09
N PHE A 54 -20.78 0.74 -15.86
CA PHE A 54 -20.11 0.61 -14.58
C PHE A 54 -18.76 1.33 -14.69
N ILE A 55 -18.66 2.51 -14.09
CA ILE A 55 -17.42 3.30 -14.07
C ILE A 55 -16.70 2.92 -12.79
N ALA A 56 -15.65 2.12 -12.93
CA ALA A 56 -14.80 1.70 -11.82
C ALA A 56 -13.63 2.67 -11.68
N ASN A 57 -13.51 3.30 -10.53
CA ASN A 57 -12.42 4.19 -10.17
C ASN A 57 -11.65 3.57 -9.01
N LEU A 58 -10.33 3.42 -9.17
CA LEU A 58 -9.41 2.86 -8.20
C LEU A 58 -8.45 3.95 -7.73
N ARG A 59 -8.28 4.05 -6.40
CA ARG A 59 -7.38 5.02 -5.74
C ARG A 59 -6.48 4.31 -4.73
N HIS A 60 -5.22 4.76 -4.63
CA HIS A 60 -4.38 4.45 -3.49
C HIS A 60 -4.97 5.11 -2.24
N THR A 61 -5.17 4.35 -1.17
CA THR A 61 -5.98 4.77 -0.02
C THR A 61 -5.40 4.20 1.28
N VAL A 62 -4.86 5.06 2.12
CA VAL A 62 -4.29 4.69 3.42
C VAL A 62 -5.30 4.98 4.54
N GLY A 63 -5.74 3.94 5.23
CA GLY A 63 -6.74 4.06 6.28
C GLY A 63 -8.16 4.33 5.76
N ARG A 64 -9.14 4.22 6.65
CA ARG A 64 -10.57 4.35 6.29
C ARG A 64 -10.97 5.76 5.86
N GLY A 65 -10.37 6.79 6.47
CA GLY A 65 -10.74 8.18 6.19
C GLY A 65 -10.53 8.59 4.74
N GLU A 66 -9.45 8.10 4.10
CA GLU A 66 -9.21 8.37 2.69
C GLU A 66 -10.21 7.63 1.78
N GLY A 67 -10.68 6.45 2.21
CA GLY A 67 -11.76 5.74 1.51
C GLY A 67 -13.06 6.54 1.48
N ASP A 68 -13.43 7.18 2.58
CA ASP A 68 -14.62 8.04 2.66
C ASP A 68 -14.47 9.28 1.75
N ILE A 69 -13.28 9.89 1.70
CA ILE A 69 -12.96 10.99 0.78
C ILE A 69 -13.11 10.53 -0.67
N HIS A 70 -12.60 9.36 -1.03
CA HIS A 70 -12.73 8.82 -2.38
C HIS A 70 -14.20 8.66 -2.80
N VAL A 71 -15.03 8.08 -1.94
CA VAL A 71 -16.48 7.94 -2.20
C VAL A 71 -17.14 9.31 -2.38
N HIS A 72 -16.77 10.28 -1.55
CA HIS A 72 -17.32 11.64 -1.65
C HIS A 72 -16.93 12.31 -2.98
N ASP A 73 -15.68 12.19 -3.40
CA ASP A 73 -15.19 12.75 -4.66
C ASP A 73 -15.91 12.14 -5.86
N MET A 74 -16.14 10.82 -5.84
CA MET A 74 -16.85 10.13 -6.90
C MET A 74 -18.33 10.51 -6.98
N ARG A 75 -18.98 10.78 -5.84
CA ARG A 75 -20.35 11.34 -5.81
C ARG A 75 -20.41 12.74 -6.42
N LYS A 76 -19.39 13.57 -6.19
CA LYS A 76 -19.28 14.89 -6.83
C LYS A 76 -19.02 14.81 -8.32
N LYS A 77 -18.16 13.86 -8.74
CA LYS A 77 -17.78 13.68 -10.15
C LYS A 77 -18.92 13.11 -10.99
N TYR A 78 -19.73 12.23 -10.42
CA TYR A 78 -20.86 11.53 -11.09
C TYR A 78 -22.15 11.67 -10.32
N PRO A 79 -22.68 12.89 -10.13
CA PRO A 79 -23.83 13.14 -9.27
C PRO A 79 -25.15 12.50 -9.74
N ASP A 80 -25.24 12.20 -11.03
CA ASP A 80 -26.39 11.61 -11.72
C ASP A 80 -26.31 10.07 -11.84
N ALA A 81 -25.26 9.44 -11.33
CA ALA A 81 -25.16 8.00 -11.28
C ALA A 81 -26.22 7.39 -10.34
N SER A 82 -26.83 6.28 -10.76
CA SER A 82 -27.86 5.60 -9.98
C SER A 82 -27.34 5.09 -8.63
N HIS A 83 -26.11 4.61 -8.60
CA HIS A 83 -25.48 4.03 -7.43
C HIS A 83 -23.98 4.33 -7.41
N HIS A 84 -23.40 4.50 -6.20
CA HIS A 84 -21.97 4.67 -5.95
C HIS A 84 -21.51 3.58 -4.97
N CYS A 85 -21.44 2.34 -5.47
CA CYS A 85 -21.03 1.20 -4.66
C CYS A 85 -19.52 1.23 -4.45
N TRP A 86 -19.05 0.77 -3.30
CA TRP A 86 -17.62 0.83 -3.02
C TRP A 86 -17.14 -0.34 -2.16
N ALA A 87 -15.85 -0.63 -2.28
CA ALA A 87 -15.11 -1.52 -1.42
C ALA A 87 -13.71 -0.94 -1.15
N VAL A 88 -13.17 -1.21 0.04
CA VAL A 88 -11.87 -0.74 0.48
C VAL A 88 -11.11 -1.82 1.23
N VAL A 89 -9.80 -1.90 0.99
CA VAL A 89 -8.78 -2.63 1.74
C VAL A 89 -7.72 -1.61 2.13
N ALA A 90 -7.90 -0.96 3.28
CA ALA A 90 -7.18 0.26 3.66
C ALA A 90 -5.80 0.04 4.30
N GLU A 91 -5.35 -1.22 4.39
CA GLU A 91 -4.02 -1.65 4.85
C GLU A 91 -3.58 -2.90 4.09
N ALA A 92 -2.74 -3.75 4.74
CA ALA A 92 -2.36 -5.04 4.18
C ALA A 92 -3.59 -5.91 3.85
N PRO A 93 -3.58 -6.63 2.72
CA PRO A 93 -4.74 -7.42 2.28
C PRO A 93 -5.26 -8.41 3.32
N GLU A 94 -4.37 -8.96 4.15
CA GLU A 94 -4.72 -9.94 5.20
C GLU A 94 -5.37 -9.30 6.44
N ASN A 95 -5.28 -7.97 6.58
CA ASN A 95 -5.84 -7.26 7.74
C ASN A 95 -7.30 -6.87 7.52
N SER A 96 -8.22 -7.82 7.73
CA SER A 96 -9.66 -7.60 7.54
C SER A 96 -10.28 -6.51 8.43
N THR A 97 -9.58 -6.08 9.49
CA THR A 97 -10.03 -4.96 10.35
C THR A 97 -10.18 -3.66 9.55
N PHE A 98 -9.41 -3.51 8.48
CA PHE A 98 -9.40 -2.33 7.62
C PHE A 98 -10.15 -2.52 6.30
N TRP A 99 -11.03 -3.52 6.23
CA TRP A 99 -11.92 -3.69 5.10
C TRP A 99 -13.22 -2.92 5.30
N GLY A 100 -13.80 -2.48 4.19
CA GLY A 100 -15.09 -1.84 4.17
C GLY A 100 -15.81 -2.05 2.84
N LEU A 101 -17.14 -1.95 2.85
CA LEU A 101 -17.95 -2.06 1.65
C LEU A 101 -19.30 -1.36 1.79
N SER A 102 -19.95 -1.04 0.66
CA SER A 102 -21.34 -0.61 0.61
C SER A 102 -21.98 -0.94 -0.73
N ASP A 103 -23.21 -1.42 -0.68
CA ASP A 103 -24.04 -1.61 -1.86
C ASP A 103 -24.68 -0.30 -2.37
N ALA A 104 -24.68 0.79 -1.58
CA ALA A 104 -25.16 2.13 -1.94
C ALA A 104 -26.52 2.13 -2.67
N GLY A 105 -27.49 1.37 -2.14
CA GLY A 105 -28.84 1.27 -2.67
C GLY A 105 -29.07 0.21 -3.74
N GLU A 106 -28.05 -0.54 -4.17
CA GLU A 106 -28.27 -1.80 -4.89
C GLU A 106 -28.87 -2.88 -3.96
N PRO A 107 -29.49 -3.96 -4.47
CA PRO A 107 -29.93 -5.06 -3.64
C PRO A 107 -28.80 -5.60 -2.75
N SER A 108 -29.12 -5.89 -1.49
CA SER A 108 -28.13 -6.28 -0.47
C SER A 108 -27.21 -7.42 -0.95
N GLY A 109 -25.89 -7.22 -0.83
CA GLY A 109 -24.84 -8.18 -1.19
C GLY A 109 -24.58 -8.33 -2.68
N THR A 110 -25.19 -7.49 -3.56
CA THR A 110 -25.01 -7.62 -5.01
C THR A 110 -23.92 -6.74 -5.59
N ALA A 111 -23.38 -5.78 -4.83
CA ALA A 111 -22.35 -4.86 -5.28
C ALA A 111 -21.11 -4.85 -4.35
N GLY A 112 -21.23 -4.31 -3.14
CA GLY A 112 -20.10 -4.14 -2.24
C GLY A 112 -19.40 -5.46 -1.90
N LYS A 113 -20.17 -6.52 -1.62
CA LYS A 113 -19.61 -7.84 -1.29
C LYS A 113 -18.78 -8.46 -2.43
N PRO A 114 -19.27 -8.57 -3.68
CA PRO A 114 -18.44 -9.06 -4.80
C PRO A 114 -17.24 -8.16 -5.11
N MET A 115 -17.37 -6.83 -4.94
CA MET A 115 -16.25 -5.90 -5.07
C MET A 115 -15.15 -6.19 -4.04
N LEU A 116 -15.51 -6.30 -2.75
CA LEU A 116 -14.56 -6.61 -1.70
C LEU A 116 -13.93 -8.00 -1.86
N GLN A 117 -14.70 -8.97 -2.34
CA GLN A 117 -14.18 -10.30 -2.61
C GLN A 117 -13.04 -10.27 -3.64
N VAL A 118 -13.15 -9.46 -4.69
CA VAL A 118 -12.05 -9.28 -5.64
C VAL A 118 -10.85 -8.59 -4.99
N LEU A 119 -11.08 -7.47 -4.27
CA LEU A 119 -10.00 -6.71 -3.65
C LEU A 119 -9.23 -7.50 -2.59
N SER A 120 -9.92 -8.24 -1.74
CA SER A 120 -9.28 -9.01 -0.65
C SER A 120 -8.42 -10.18 -1.15
N HIS A 121 -8.58 -10.61 -2.40
CA HIS A 121 -7.81 -11.71 -3.00
C HIS A 121 -6.84 -11.28 -4.10
N CYS A 122 -6.77 -9.98 -4.42
CA CYS A 122 -5.88 -9.51 -5.50
C CYS A 122 -4.43 -9.27 -5.05
N GLY A 123 -4.12 -9.37 -3.75
CA GLY A 123 -2.78 -9.14 -3.20
C GLY A 123 -2.37 -7.67 -3.13
N ILE A 124 -3.29 -6.73 -3.42
CA ILE A 124 -3.07 -5.28 -3.33
C ILE A 124 -3.74 -4.77 -2.05
N GLY A 125 -2.96 -4.11 -1.21
CA GLY A 125 -3.47 -3.36 -0.05
C GLY A 125 -3.51 -1.86 -0.31
N GLU A 126 -4.00 -1.10 0.67
CA GLU A 126 -4.11 0.37 0.59
C GLU A 126 -4.84 0.82 -0.68
N VAL A 127 -5.95 0.16 -0.97
CA VAL A 127 -6.73 0.37 -2.18
C VAL A 127 -8.21 0.55 -1.87
N SER A 128 -8.82 1.51 -2.54
CA SER A 128 -10.28 1.65 -2.61
C SER A 128 -10.76 1.64 -4.05
N VAL A 129 -11.92 1.05 -4.27
CA VAL A 129 -12.61 1.09 -5.57
C VAL A 129 -14.02 1.58 -5.36
N VAL A 130 -14.41 2.60 -6.11
CA VAL A 130 -15.79 3.07 -6.23
C VAL A 130 -16.30 2.74 -7.62
N VAL A 131 -17.47 2.11 -7.70
CA VAL A 131 -18.14 1.83 -8.97
C VAL A 131 -19.41 2.66 -9.05
N CYS A 132 -19.42 3.63 -9.97
CA CYS A 132 -20.60 4.43 -10.31
C CYS A 132 -21.37 3.76 -11.41
N ARG A 133 -22.63 3.41 -11.16
CA ARG A 133 -23.48 2.72 -12.13
C ARG A 133 -24.51 3.66 -12.74
N TYR A 134 -24.66 3.57 -14.06
CA TYR A 134 -25.76 4.13 -14.85
C TYR A 134 -26.62 2.98 -15.41
N PHE A 135 -27.90 3.01 -15.08
CA PHE A 135 -28.85 1.99 -15.54
C PHE A 135 -29.09 2.09 -17.05
N GLY A 136 -28.99 1.00 -17.75
CA GLY A 136 -29.12 0.93 -19.21
C GLY A 136 -30.49 0.47 -19.73
N GLY A 137 -31.54 0.57 -18.91
CA GLY A 137 -32.91 0.18 -19.32
C GLY A 137 -33.21 -1.30 -19.14
N THR A 138 -32.22 -2.20 -19.07
CA THR A 138 -32.40 -3.65 -18.91
C THR A 138 -31.95 -4.11 -17.53
N LYS A 139 -32.85 -4.75 -16.79
CA LYS A 139 -32.54 -5.32 -15.46
C LYS A 139 -31.55 -6.49 -15.61
N LEU A 140 -30.46 -6.47 -14.86
CA LEU A 140 -29.44 -7.52 -14.87
C LEU A 140 -29.80 -8.73 -14.01
N GLY A 141 -30.68 -8.54 -13.01
CA GLY A 141 -30.95 -9.49 -11.94
C GLY A 141 -29.81 -9.54 -10.91
N THR A 142 -30.03 -10.18 -9.76
CA THR A 142 -29.06 -10.25 -8.67
C THR A 142 -27.73 -10.90 -9.09
N GLY A 143 -27.78 -12.05 -9.76
CA GLY A 143 -26.60 -12.72 -10.28
C GLY A 143 -25.84 -11.91 -11.34
N GLY A 144 -26.57 -11.17 -12.20
CA GLY A 144 -25.97 -10.27 -13.18
C GLY A 144 -25.27 -9.07 -12.54
N LEU A 145 -25.84 -8.52 -11.47
CA LEU A 145 -25.22 -7.45 -10.69
C LEU A 145 -23.93 -7.91 -10.01
N VAL A 146 -23.98 -9.03 -9.30
CA VAL A 146 -22.80 -9.64 -8.63
C VAL A 146 -21.66 -9.79 -9.62
N LYS A 147 -21.96 -10.37 -10.81
CA LYS A 147 -20.96 -10.54 -11.85
C LYS A 147 -20.44 -9.20 -12.37
N ALA A 148 -21.31 -8.24 -12.69
CA ALA A 148 -20.92 -6.96 -13.28
C ALA A 148 -20.04 -6.11 -12.33
N TYR A 149 -20.38 -6.06 -11.04
CA TYR A 149 -19.57 -5.36 -10.03
C TYR A 149 -18.22 -6.03 -9.81
N GLY A 150 -18.19 -7.37 -9.71
CA GLY A 150 -16.94 -8.12 -9.62
C GLY A 150 -16.05 -7.93 -10.84
N ASP A 151 -16.61 -8.03 -12.04
CA ASP A 151 -15.87 -7.84 -13.31
C ASP A 151 -15.36 -6.39 -13.44
N ALA A 152 -16.11 -5.37 -12.99
CA ALA A 152 -15.69 -3.97 -13.02
C ALA A 152 -14.46 -3.73 -12.12
N VAL A 153 -14.47 -4.30 -10.90
CA VAL A 153 -13.32 -4.22 -9.99
C VAL A 153 -12.12 -4.99 -10.56
N LYS A 154 -12.34 -6.20 -11.06
CA LYS A 154 -11.29 -7.02 -11.68
C LYS A 154 -10.62 -6.27 -12.82
N LEU A 155 -11.42 -5.62 -13.69
CA LEU A 155 -10.93 -4.84 -14.82
C LEU A 155 -9.95 -3.74 -14.40
N VAL A 156 -10.25 -2.98 -13.33
CA VAL A 156 -9.40 -1.86 -12.89
C VAL A 156 -8.19 -2.35 -12.08
N VAL A 157 -8.35 -3.42 -11.30
CA VAL A 157 -7.26 -4.04 -10.54
C VAL A 157 -6.19 -4.64 -11.46
N GLU A 158 -6.59 -5.38 -12.50
CA GLU A 158 -5.66 -5.99 -13.48
C GLU A 158 -4.84 -4.96 -14.26
N ARG A 159 -5.31 -3.72 -14.37
CA ARG A 159 -4.61 -2.62 -15.05
C ARG A 159 -3.91 -1.65 -14.11
N CYS A 160 -4.02 -1.87 -12.80
CA CYS A 160 -3.38 -1.01 -11.82
C CYS A 160 -1.88 -1.29 -11.76
N PRO A 161 -1.01 -0.33 -12.07
CA PRO A 161 0.41 -0.46 -11.77
C PRO A 161 0.60 -0.53 -10.27
N THR A 162 1.48 -1.40 -9.81
CA THR A 162 1.70 -1.63 -8.39
C THR A 162 3.16 -1.46 -8.00
N LEU A 163 3.39 -1.14 -6.74
CA LEU A 163 4.68 -1.06 -6.08
C LEU A 163 4.69 -1.98 -4.86
N LEU A 164 5.79 -2.67 -4.62
CA LEU A 164 5.96 -3.49 -3.42
C LEU A 164 6.19 -2.58 -2.19
N LYS A 165 5.23 -2.52 -1.30
CA LYS A 165 5.39 -1.90 0.01
C LYS A 165 6.06 -2.89 0.94
N GLN A 166 7.19 -2.48 1.51
CA GLN A 166 7.93 -3.25 2.50
C GLN A 166 8.31 -2.37 3.69
N PRO A 167 8.17 -2.87 4.91
CA PRO A 167 8.60 -2.15 6.09
C PRO A 167 10.11 -1.90 6.05
N LEU A 168 10.53 -0.70 6.40
CA LEU A 168 11.92 -0.30 6.44
C LEU A 168 12.35 -0.02 7.88
N SER A 169 13.60 -0.34 8.20
CA SER A 169 14.23 -0.05 9.47
C SER A 169 15.40 0.92 9.27
N GLN A 170 15.48 1.93 10.13
CA GLN A 170 16.60 2.87 10.12
C GLN A 170 17.64 2.46 11.14
N LEU A 171 18.91 2.45 10.74
CA LEU A 171 20.04 2.13 11.58
C LEU A 171 21.13 3.18 11.41
N GLN A 172 21.89 3.37 12.50
CA GLN A 172 23.15 4.07 12.50
C GLN A 172 24.27 3.05 12.74
N LEU A 173 25.21 2.98 11.81
CA LEU A 173 26.39 2.12 11.88
C LEU A 173 27.62 2.99 12.03
N LYS A 174 28.44 2.73 13.05
CA LYS A 174 29.71 3.44 13.28
C LYS A 174 30.87 2.47 13.17
N CYS A 175 31.86 2.77 12.36
CA CYS A 175 33.01 1.92 12.14
C CYS A 175 34.32 2.71 11.93
N PRO A 176 35.48 2.09 12.16
CA PRO A 176 36.76 2.58 11.68
C PRO A 176 36.80 2.63 10.13
N TYR A 177 37.66 3.48 9.58
CA TYR A 177 37.72 3.71 8.13
C TYR A 177 38.15 2.47 7.32
N ASP A 178 38.99 1.62 7.87
CA ASP A 178 39.45 0.37 7.27
C ASP A 178 38.33 -0.65 7.02
N LEU A 179 37.25 -0.59 7.80
CA LEU A 179 36.07 -1.45 7.64
C LEU A 179 34.98 -0.83 6.74
N SER A 180 35.16 0.39 6.28
CA SER A 180 34.11 1.11 5.51
C SER A 180 33.68 0.35 4.25
N GLY A 181 34.64 -0.14 3.45
CA GLY A 181 34.33 -0.88 2.23
C GLY A 181 33.59 -2.20 2.48
N GLN A 182 33.96 -2.92 3.54
CA GLN A 182 33.27 -4.15 3.93
C GLN A 182 31.86 -3.86 4.42
N LEU A 183 31.68 -2.80 5.19
CA LEU A 183 30.36 -2.41 5.70
C LEU A 183 29.43 -1.93 4.58
N GLU A 184 29.94 -1.16 3.63
CA GLU A 184 29.17 -0.75 2.44
C GLU A 184 28.77 -1.94 1.55
N TYR A 185 29.67 -2.93 1.40
CA TYR A 185 29.34 -4.17 0.72
C TYR A 185 28.19 -4.92 1.40
N LEU A 186 28.24 -5.06 2.75
CA LEU A 186 27.18 -5.70 3.52
C LEU A 186 25.85 -4.93 3.41
N CYS A 187 25.88 -3.60 3.46
CA CYS A 187 24.69 -2.78 3.20
C CYS A 187 24.09 -3.11 1.83
N LYS A 188 24.90 -3.11 0.76
CA LYS A 188 24.44 -3.43 -0.59
C LYS A 188 23.91 -4.87 -0.69
N LYS A 189 24.58 -5.85 -0.08
CA LYS A 189 24.17 -7.26 -0.05
C LYS A 189 22.76 -7.43 0.53
N HIS A 190 22.41 -6.68 1.57
CA HIS A 190 21.11 -6.75 2.24
C HIS A 190 20.12 -5.69 1.76
N GLY A 191 20.36 -5.02 0.63
CA GLY A 191 19.47 -4.03 0.04
C GLY A 191 19.30 -2.77 0.91
N ALA A 192 20.27 -2.48 1.79
CA ALA A 192 20.25 -1.27 2.59
C ALA A 192 20.73 -0.07 1.77
N LEU A 193 20.01 1.05 1.90
CA LEU A 193 20.38 2.33 1.33
C LEU A 193 21.16 3.15 2.35
N ILE A 194 22.30 3.70 1.94
CA ILE A 194 23.09 4.63 2.76
C ILE A 194 22.53 6.04 2.50
N ASN A 195 21.80 6.56 3.48
CA ASN A 195 21.15 7.87 3.38
C ASN A 195 22.16 9.01 3.63
N GLN A 196 23.05 8.80 4.62
CA GLN A 196 24.03 9.79 5.03
C GLN A 196 25.34 9.14 5.44
N ARG A 197 26.44 9.85 5.16
CA ARG A 197 27.81 9.55 5.64
C ARG A 197 28.30 10.72 6.48
N HIS A 198 28.75 10.45 7.68
CA HIS A 198 29.39 11.45 8.54
C HIS A 198 30.81 11.00 8.87
N PHE A 199 31.77 11.85 8.54
CA PHE A 199 33.20 11.62 8.70
C PHE A 199 33.71 12.40 9.92
N SER A 200 34.28 11.68 10.90
CA SER A 200 34.96 12.22 12.09
C SER A 200 36.17 11.33 12.37
N ASP A 201 36.50 11.06 13.62
CA ASP A 201 37.51 10.03 13.98
C ASP A 201 37.12 8.62 13.49
N THR A 202 35.88 8.44 13.16
CA THR A 202 35.28 7.22 12.61
C THR A 202 34.25 7.58 11.54
N LEU A 203 33.93 6.62 10.67
CA LEU A 203 32.83 6.73 9.73
C LEU A 203 31.50 6.36 10.42
N THR A 204 30.51 7.22 10.29
CA THR A 204 29.12 6.93 10.70
C THR A 204 28.23 6.91 9.48
N LEU A 205 27.52 5.80 9.27
CA LEU A 205 26.55 5.60 8.18
C LEU A 205 25.13 5.59 8.78
N ASN A 206 24.26 6.45 8.30
CA ASN A 206 22.83 6.34 8.53
C ASN A 206 22.23 5.57 7.33
N ILE A 207 21.64 4.40 7.62
CA ILE A 207 21.12 3.50 6.59
C ILE A 207 19.65 3.21 6.80
N THR A 208 18.96 2.90 5.70
CA THR A 208 17.61 2.34 5.69
C THR A 208 17.69 0.94 5.08
N VAL A 209 17.19 -0.07 5.78
CA VAL A 209 17.22 -1.47 5.35
C VAL A 209 15.82 -2.08 5.41
N PRO A 210 15.44 -2.97 4.46
CA PRO A 210 14.21 -3.74 4.57
C PRO A 210 14.17 -4.49 5.91
N SER A 211 13.09 -4.33 6.67
CA SER A 211 13.01 -4.86 8.04
C SER A 211 13.17 -6.38 8.09
N LEU A 212 12.77 -7.08 7.02
CA LEU A 212 13.00 -8.53 6.86
C LEU A 212 14.49 -8.88 6.75
N GLN A 213 15.34 -7.96 6.26
CA GLN A 213 16.77 -8.16 6.11
C GLN A 213 17.58 -7.71 7.35
N LEU A 214 16.92 -7.05 8.31
CA LEU A 214 17.58 -6.49 9.48
C LEU A 214 18.32 -7.55 10.30
N GLY A 215 17.70 -8.71 10.52
CA GLY A 215 18.30 -9.83 11.27
C GLY A 215 19.54 -10.37 10.57
N ALA A 216 19.46 -10.60 9.26
CA ALA A 216 20.57 -11.10 8.44
C ALA A 216 21.72 -10.09 8.36
N LEU A 217 21.42 -8.80 8.16
CA LEU A 217 22.42 -7.74 8.17
C LEU A 217 23.16 -7.67 9.51
N ARG A 218 22.44 -7.75 10.63
CA ARG A 218 23.06 -7.75 11.97
C ARG A 218 23.93 -8.98 12.21
N ALA A 219 23.51 -10.15 11.73
CA ALA A 219 24.31 -11.37 11.83
C ALA A 219 25.63 -11.25 11.05
N ASP A 220 25.60 -10.68 9.85
CA ASP A 220 26.81 -10.47 9.03
C ASP A 220 27.72 -9.35 9.58
N ILE A 221 27.17 -8.35 10.26
CA ILE A 221 27.95 -7.29 10.92
C ILE A 221 28.55 -7.79 12.27
N GLY A 222 27.89 -8.72 12.95
CA GLY A 222 28.29 -9.20 14.28
C GLY A 222 29.74 -9.62 14.42
N PRO A 223 30.38 -10.33 13.44
CA PRO A 223 31.81 -10.66 13.47
C PRO A 223 32.74 -9.45 13.40
N LEU A 224 32.27 -8.29 12.91
CA LEU A 224 33.04 -7.04 12.85
C LEU A 224 32.95 -6.30 14.19
N THR A 225 33.69 -6.76 15.18
CA THR A 225 33.59 -6.30 16.59
C THR A 225 33.78 -4.79 16.79
N ALA A 226 34.48 -4.12 15.85
CA ALA A 226 34.67 -2.66 15.87
C ALA A 226 33.48 -1.86 15.30
N VAL A 227 32.44 -2.53 14.76
CA VAL A 227 31.25 -1.89 14.22
C VAL A 227 30.18 -1.77 15.30
N GLN A 228 29.74 -0.55 15.59
CA GLN A 228 28.63 -0.29 16.49
C GLN A 228 27.35 -0.10 15.67
N CYS A 229 26.30 -0.84 16.00
CA CYS A 229 24.98 -0.76 15.35
C CYS A 229 23.93 -0.26 16.35
N ARG A 230 23.29 0.87 16.05
CA ARG A 230 22.20 1.45 16.87
C ARG A 230 20.97 1.70 15.99
N LYS A 231 19.77 1.70 16.60
CA LYS A 231 18.60 2.24 15.90
C LYS A 231 18.82 3.75 15.72
N ALA A 232 18.54 4.27 14.53
CA ALA A 232 18.46 5.71 14.35
C ALA A 232 17.20 6.23 15.05
N HIS A 233 17.33 7.35 15.71
CA HIS A 233 16.22 8.03 16.42
C HIS A 233 15.46 8.92 15.43
#